data_4df95a35c47901c7181776f6b6326a54
#
_entry.id   4df95a35c47901c7181776f6b6326a54
#
_cell.length_a   1.000
_cell.length_b   1.000
_cell.length_c   1.000
_cell.angle_alpha   90.00
_cell.angle_beta   90.00
_cell.angle_gamma   90.00
#
_symmetry.space_group_name_H-M   'P 1'
#
loop_
_entity.id
_entity.type
_entity.pdbx_description
1 polymer ?
#
loop_
_entity_poly.entity_id
_entity_poly.type
_entity_poly.pdbx_seq_one_letter_code
_entity_poly.pdbx_strand_id
1 'polypeptide(L)'
;MAGLTRARPLPAGPSPFRVEAPPLALAKFANPATTATGEPRATVPFIALDTLWFNTGTRCNLACTTCYIESSPTNDALVYLTAVEVTRFLDEIEDGQFATREIGFTGGEPFMNREVMAMLALALGRGHDVLVLTNAMKPMRRHQAALLVLRRKHGARLTLRVSLDHYTQPIHEAERGARSWVPALDGLKWLSANGFSIAVAGRHLGHESDADARAGYARLFADHGIAIDADDRARLVLFPEMDARADVAEITTACWGILGMSPRDVMCATSRMVVHRRHEPAARVVACTLIPYDSGFDLGSTLGDATVTVALNHPHCARFCVLGGASCSS
;
A
#
# COMPACT_ATOMS: atom_id res chain seq x y z
N MET A 1 29.75 -0.40 21.51
CA MET A 1 28.90 -1.63 21.62
C MET A 1 27.56 -1.31 21.01
N ALA A 2 27.33 -1.79 19.77
CA ALA A 2 26.06 -1.58 19.09
C ALA A 2 25.05 -2.55 19.69
N GLY A 3 24.03 -2.01 20.37
CA GLY A 3 22.94 -2.79 20.93
C GLY A 3 22.18 -3.49 19.82
N LEU A 4 22.30 -4.80 19.75
CA LEU A 4 21.42 -5.67 18.96
C LEU A 4 19.97 -5.41 19.38
N THR A 5 19.23 -4.68 18.56
CA THR A 5 17.77 -4.59 18.69
C THR A 5 17.23 -6.01 18.49
N ARG A 6 16.81 -6.64 19.59
CA ARG A 6 16.11 -7.94 19.53
C ARG A 6 14.98 -7.82 18.52
N ALA A 7 14.99 -8.73 17.55
CA ALA A 7 13.87 -8.88 16.62
C ALA A 7 12.57 -8.97 17.44
N ARG A 8 11.56 -8.25 16.98
CA ARG A 8 10.25 -8.27 17.62
C ARG A 8 9.65 -9.67 17.44
N PRO A 9 9.04 -10.29 18.47
CA PRO A 9 8.40 -11.58 18.30
C PRO A 9 7.31 -11.48 17.22
N LEU A 10 7.27 -12.48 16.35
CA LEU A 10 6.19 -12.66 15.37
C LEU A 10 4.85 -12.78 16.11
N PRO A 11 3.73 -12.38 15.46
CA PRO A 11 2.39 -12.60 16.00
C PRO A 11 2.19 -14.07 16.36
N ALA A 12 1.57 -14.34 17.51
CA ALA A 12 1.48 -15.68 18.10
C ALA A 12 0.29 -16.52 17.60
N GLY A 13 -0.41 -16.09 16.56
CA GLY A 13 -1.62 -16.78 16.07
C GLY A 13 -2.02 -16.39 14.64
N PRO A 14 -3.13 -16.97 14.12
CA PRO A 14 -3.66 -16.56 12.84
C PRO A 14 -4.15 -15.11 12.90
N SER A 15 -4.13 -14.42 11.74
CA SER A 15 -4.65 -13.06 11.64
C SER A 15 -6.13 -12.99 12.06
N PRO A 16 -6.51 -11.99 12.87
CA PRO A 16 -7.91 -11.78 13.25
C PRO A 16 -8.79 -11.34 12.07
N PHE A 17 -8.17 -10.88 10.98
CA PHE A 17 -8.87 -10.44 9.76
C PHE A 17 -9.08 -11.56 8.75
N ARG A 18 -8.55 -12.75 9.02
CA ARG A 18 -8.67 -13.88 8.11
C ARG A 18 -10.13 -14.31 7.95
N VAL A 19 -10.57 -14.38 6.70
CA VAL A 19 -11.87 -14.96 6.35
C VAL A 19 -11.69 -16.46 6.09
N GLU A 20 -12.54 -17.29 6.66
CA GLU A 20 -12.57 -18.71 6.34
C GLU A 20 -13.06 -18.90 4.91
N ALA A 21 -12.19 -19.42 4.07
CA ALA A 21 -12.48 -19.75 2.69
C ALA A 21 -11.69 -21.02 2.32
N PRO A 22 -12.19 -21.84 1.37
CA PRO A 22 -11.43 -22.96 0.84
C PRO A 22 -10.08 -22.50 0.28
N PRO A 23 -9.08 -23.39 0.18
CA PRO A 23 -7.84 -23.09 -0.52
C PRO A 23 -8.09 -22.74 -1.99
N LEU A 24 -7.33 -21.80 -2.52
CA LEU A 24 -7.39 -21.43 -3.93
C LEU A 24 -7.01 -22.62 -4.81
N ALA A 25 -7.86 -22.96 -5.78
CA ALA A 25 -7.58 -24.03 -6.73
C ALA A 25 -6.44 -23.61 -7.69
N LEU A 26 -5.46 -24.50 -7.93
CA LEU A 26 -4.28 -24.24 -8.76
C LEU A 26 -4.59 -23.80 -10.20
N ALA A 27 -5.74 -24.20 -10.74
CA ALA A 27 -6.17 -23.81 -12.08
C ALA A 27 -6.63 -22.34 -12.17
N LYS A 28 -7.06 -21.75 -11.05
CA LYS A 28 -7.52 -20.36 -11.02
C LYS A 28 -6.34 -19.40 -11.16
N PHE A 29 -6.59 -18.33 -11.89
CA PHE A 29 -5.63 -17.23 -12.15
C PHE A 29 -4.34 -17.64 -12.89
N ALA A 30 -4.20 -18.91 -13.31
CA ALA A 30 -3.01 -19.41 -13.98
C ALA A 30 -2.84 -18.87 -15.42
N ASN A 31 -3.96 -18.64 -16.13
CA ASN A 31 -3.92 -18.15 -17.52
C ASN A 31 -4.33 -16.67 -17.58
N PRO A 32 -3.54 -15.77 -18.19
CA PRO A 32 -3.87 -14.35 -18.30
C PRO A 32 -5.02 -14.05 -19.28
N ALA A 33 -5.36 -14.96 -20.19
CA ALA A 33 -6.41 -14.75 -21.20
C ALA A 33 -7.77 -15.36 -20.79
N THR A 34 -7.75 -16.49 -20.05
CA THR A 34 -8.97 -17.23 -19.71
C THR A 34 -9.00 -17.61 -18.24
N THR A 35 -10.21 -17.75 -17.70
CA THR A 35 -10.43 -18.29 -16.35
C THR A 35 -10.26 -19.81 -16.34
N ALA A 36 -10.28 -20.42 -15.15
CA ALA A 36 -10.23 -21.88 -15.00
C ALA A 36 -11.44 -22.60 -15.64
N THR A 37 -12.55 -21.89 -15.86
CA THR A 37 -13.76 -22.39 -16.55
C THR A 37 -13.77 -22.10 -18.05
N GLY A 38 -12.68 -21.48 -18.59
CA GLY A 38 -12.53 -21.19 -20.02
C GLY A 38 -13.16 -19.88 -20.49
N GLU A 39 -13.72 -19.08 -19.60
CA GLU A 39 -14.31 -17.79 -19.93
C GLU A 39 -13.24 -16.71 -20.16
N PRO A 40 -13.50 -15.70 -21.04
CA PRO A 40 -12.57 -14.59 -21.25
C PRO A 40 -12.28 -13.82 -19.96
N ARG A 41 -11.00 -13.72 -19.58
CA ARG A 41 -10.57 -12.99 -18.40
C ARG A 41 -10.74 -11.49 -18.59
N ALA A 42 -11.14 -10.81 -17.53
CA ALA A 42 -11.16 -9.35 -17.51
C ALA A 42 -9.76 -8.76 -17.59
N THR A 43 -9.64 -7.65 -18.29
CA THR A 43 -8.42 -6.85 -18.41
C THR A 43 -8.72 -5.39 -18.12
N VAL A 44 -7.67 -4.65 -17.73
CA VAL A 44 -7.74 -3.23 -17.42
C VAL A 44 -6.79 -2.48 -18.36
N PRO A 45 -7.32 -1.64 -19.26
CA PRO A 45 -6.50 -0.81 -20.12
C PRO A 45 -5.78 0.28 -19.29
N PHE A 46 -4.55 0.62 -19.67
CA PHE A 46 -3.89 1.82 -19.15
C PHE A 46 -4.58 3.07 -19.73
N ILE A 47 -4.92 4.03 -18.89
CA ILE A 47 -5.63 5.25 -19.26
C ILE A 47 -4.75 6.47 -19.06
N ALA A 48 -4.14 6.57 -17.87
CA ALA A 48 -3.28 7.65 -17.48
C ALA A 48 -2.32 7.15 -16.39
N LEU A 49 -1.31 7.93 -16.07
CA LEU A 49 -0.48 7.71 -14.87
C LEU A 49 -0.80 8.80 -13.85
N ASP A 50 -1.90 8.66 -13.13
CA ASP A 50 -2.30 9.63 -12.09
C ASP A 50 -1.43 9.48 -10.83
N THR A 51 -1.11 8.24 -10.47
CA THR A 51 -0.27 7.92 -9.30
C THR A 51 0.90 7.01 -9.69
N LEU A 52 2.13 7.43 -9.36
CA LEU A 52 3.30 6.56 -9.40
C LEU A 52 3.73 6.18 -7.99
N TRP A 53 3.75 4.88 -7.71
CA TRP A 53 4.21 4.34 -6.44
C TRP A 53 5.69 3.96 -6.49
N PHE A 54 6.40 4.21 -5.39
CA PHE A 54 7.75 3.72 -5.15
C PHE A 54 7.75 2.75 -3.96
N ASN A 55 8.14 1.49 -4.18
CA ASN A 55 8.42 0.57 -3.09
C ASN A 55 9.85 0.81 -2.61
N THR A 56 9.98 1.39 -1.43
CA THR A 56 11.27 1.82 -0.87
C THR A 56 12.14 0.67 -0.33
N GLY A 57 11.73 -0.57 -0.55
CA GLY A 57 12.36 -1.80 -0.07
C GLY A 57 11.48 -2.57 0.91
N THR A 58 11.72 -3.88 1.07
CA THR A 58 10.88 -4.77 1.90
C THR A 58 11.28 -4.84 3.36
N ARG A 59 12.37 -4.21 3.77
CA ARG A 59 12.76 -4.20 5.19
C ARG A 59 11.78 -3.37 6.03
N CYS A 60 11.33 -3.97 7.14
CA CYS A 60 10.39 -3.37 8.09
C CYS A 60 10.83 -3.64 9.52
N ASN A 61 10.49 -2.76 10.45
CA ASN A 61 10.67 -3.00 11.89
C ASN A 61 9.57 -3.91 12.49
N LEU A 62 8.61 -4.33 11.68
CA LEU A 62 7.54 -5.27 12.00
C LEU A 62 7.61 -6.50 11.08
N ALA A 63 6.88 -7.55 11.48
CA ALA A 63 6.57 -8.71 10.65
C ALA A 63 5.09 -9.05 10.92
N CYS A 64 4.20 -8.37 10.19
CA CYS A 64 2.76 -8.51 10.35
C CYS A 64 2.30 -9.87 9.79
N THR A 65 1.27 -10.47 10.38
CA THR A 65 0.80 -11.82 10.06
C THR A 65 0.37 -11.97 8.59
N THR A 66 -0.30 -10.95 8.04
CA THR A 66 -0.79 -10.96 6.65
C THR A 66 -0.21 -9.82 5.82
N CYS A 67 1.09 -9.54 6.00
CA CYS A 67 1.76 -8.54 5.16
C CYS A 67 1.84 -9.05 3.71
N TYR A 68 1.12 -8.42 2.79
CA TYR A 68 1.04 -8.83 1.38
C TYR A 68 2.38 -8.76 0.63
N ILE A 69 3.33 -7.96 1.09
CA ILE A 69 4.70 -7.91 0.57
C ILE A 69 5.71 -8.63 1.49
N GLU A 70 5.21 -9.42 2.45
CA GLU A 70 6.01 -10.25 3.36
C GLU A 70 7.15 -9.47 4.06
N SER A 71 6.93 -8.18 4.32
CA SER A 71 7.93 -7.32 4.93
C SER A 71 8.31 -7.77 6.33
N SER A 72 9.62 -7.74 6.61
CA SER A 72 10.15 -8.11 7.92
C SER A 72 11.52 -7.45 8.16
N PRO A 73 12.10 -7.55 9.36
CA PRO A 73 13.45 -7.03 9.61
C PRO A 73 14.54 -7.68 8.77
N THR A 74 14.29 -8.85 8.21
CA THR A 74 15.26 -9.65 7.45
C THR A 74 14.92 -9.80 5.97
N ASN A 75 13.68 -9.49 5.55
CA ASN A 75 13.31 -9.56 4.14
C ASN A 75 13.95 -8.39 3.38
N ASP A 76 14.76 -8.71 2.39
CA ASP A 76 15.40 -7.78 1.47
C ASP A 76 15.23 -8.20 0.00
N ALA A 77 14.16 -8.92 -0.30
CA ALA A 77 13.83 -9.35 -1.66
C ALA A 77 13.64 -8.15 -2.61
N LEU A 78 13.05 -7.05 -2.12
CA LEU A 78 13.15 -5.75 -2.75
C LEU A 78 14.17 -4.92 -1.96
N VAL A 79 15.23 -4.49 -2.64
CA VAL A 79 16.28 -3.67 -2.02
C VAL A 79 15.81 -2.23 -1.84
N TYR A 80 16.52 -1.46 -1.04
CA TYR A 80 16.22 -0.04 -0.89
C TYR A 80 16.42 0.70 -2.21
N LEU A 81 15.36 1.36 -2.69
CA LEU A 81 15.49 2.33 -3.76
C LEU A 81 16.39 3.49 -3.33
N THR A 82 17.08 4.05 -4.29
CA THR A 82 17.91 5.26 -4.12
C THR A 82 17.17 6.51 -4.59
N ALA A 83 17.56 7.67 -4.11
CA ALA A 83 17.04 8.94 -4.60
C ALA A 83 17.34 9.16 -6.09
N VAL A 84 18.45 8.60 -6.59
CA VAL A 84 18.82 8.63 -8.03
C VAL A 84 17.82 7.86 -8.87
N GLU A 85 17.40 6.66 -8.44
CA GLU A 85 16.38 5.88 -9.15
C GLU A 85 15.03 6.60 -9.14
N VAL A 86 14.63 7.17 -8.01
CA VAL A 86 13.40 7.98 -7.93
C VAL A 86 13.50 9.17 -8.88
N THR A 87 14.63 9.89 -8.92
CA THR A 87 14.84 11.01 -9.84
C THR A 87 14.65 10.59 -11.29
N ARG A 88 15.23 9.45 -11.70
CA ARG A 88 15.09 8.93 -13.07
C ARG A 88 13.61 8.78 -13.46
N PHE A 89 12.78 8.17 -12.63
CA PHE A 89 11.37 8.00 -12.95
C PHE A 89 10.56 9.30 -12.88
N LEU A 90 10.96 10.25 -12.04
CA LEU A 90 10.38 11.58 -12.05
C LEU A 90 10.76 12.36 -13.34
N ASP A 91 11.97 12.16 -13.87
CA ASP A 91 12.37 12.68 -15.18
C ASP A 91 11.55 12.03 -16.30
N GLU A 92 11.34 10.71 -16.25
CA GLU A 92 10.48 10.00 -17.20
C GLU A 92 9.01 10.50 -17.19
N ILE A 93 8.48 10.95 -16.04
CA ILE A 93 7.16 11.59 -15.96
C ILE A 93 7.16 12.90 -16.75
N GLU A 94 8.18 13.74 -16.58
CA GLU A 94 8.29 15.03 -17.27
C GLU A 94 8.51 14.84 -18.76
N ASP A 95 9.47 14.00 -19.15
CA ASP A 95 9.82 13.72 -20.56
C ASP A 95 8.67 13.05 -21.32
N GLY A 96 7.97 12.12 -20.66
CA GLY A 96 6.82 11.41 -21.22
C GLY A 96 5.51 12.22 -21.16
N GLN A 97 5.53 13.42 -20.58
CA GLN A 97 4.38 14.30 -20.39
C GLN A 97 3.20 13.60 -19.69
N PHE A 98 3.50 12.71 -18.75
CA PHE A 98 2.48 12.07 -17.92
C PHE A 98 1.89 13.11 -16.95
N ALA A 99 0.55 13.18 -16.89
CA ALA A 99 -0.16 14.09 -15.98
C ALA A 99 -0.20 13.56 -14.54
N THR A 100 0.91 13.02 -14.04
CA THR A 100 1.01 12.41 -12.72
C THR A 100 0.84 13.46 -11.62
N ARG A 101 -0.16 13.30 -10.80
CA ARG A 101 -0.47 14.20 -9.69
C ARG A 101 0.14 13.74 -8.38
N GLU A 102 0.07 12.44 -8.10
CA GLU A 102 0.47 11.86 -6.82
C GLU A 102 1.69 10.94 -6.96
N ILE A 103 2.63 11.08 -6.04
CA ILE A 103 3.73 10.14 -5.84
C ILE A 103 3.51 9.41 -4.51
N GLY A 104 3.31 8.10 -4.59
CA GLY A 104 3.14 7.24 -3.43
C GLY A 104 4.45 6.60 -2.99
N PHE A 105 4.73 6.57 -1.70
CA PHE A 105 5.86 5.82 -1.12
C PHE A 105 5.34 4.74 -0.19
N THR A 106 5.72 3.51 -0.49
CA THR A 106 5.35 2.31 0.26
C THR A 106 6.58 1.39 0.43
N GLY A 107 6.36 0.17 0.87
CA GLY A 107 7.41 -0.82 1.09
C GLY A 107 7.18 -1.57 2.39
N GLY A 108 8.25 -1.97 3.07
CA GLY A 108 8.15 -2.45 4.43
C GLY A 108 7.81 -1.31 5.38
N GLU A 109 8.81 -0.55 5.78
CA GLU A 109 8.63 0.74 6.43
C GLU A 109 9.49 1.77 5.69
N PRO A 110 8.90 2.72 4.94
CA PRO A 110 9.65 3.68 4.14
C PRO A 110 10.70 4.46 4.92
N PHE A 111 10.42 4.81 6.17
CA PHE A 111 11.36 5.55 7.02
C PHE A 111 12.55 4.71 7.53
N MET A 112 12.67 3.45 7.15
CA MET A 112 13.89 2.66 7.32
C MET A 112 14.88 2.85 6.15
N ASN A 113 14.41 3.31 4.99
CA ASN A 113 15.28 3.71 3.89
C ASN A 113 15.98 5.03 4.25
N ARG A 114 17.31 5.07 4.18
CA ARG A 114 18.11 6.24 4.60
C ARG A 114 17.90 7.45 3.70
N GLU A 115 17.47 7.24 2.47
CA GLU A 115 17.27 8.28 1.46
C GLU A 115 15.82 8.75 1.35
N VAL A 116 14.89 8.19 2.16
CA VAL A 116 13.47 8.51 2.05
C VAL A 116 13.20 10.01 2.12
N MET A 117 13.86 10.74 3.03
CA MET A 117 13.64 12.18 3.15
C MET A 117 14.05 12.95 1.91
N ALA A 118 15.11 12.52 1.21
CA ALA A 118 15.53 13.08 -0.07
C ALA A 118 14.49 12.77 -1.17
N MET A 119 13.99 11.55 -1.22
CA MET A 119 12.94 11.13 -2.17
C MET A 119 11.65 11.96 -2.01
N LEU A 120 11.18 12.15 -0.75
CA LEU A 120 10.02 12.98 -0.47
C LEU A 120 10.24 14.44 -0.90
N ALA A 121 11.42 14.99 -0.61
CA ALA A 121 11.78 16.35 -0.98
C ALA A 121 11.86 16.54 -2.50
N LEU A 122 12.35 15.54 -3.25
CA LEU A 122 12.40 15.54 -4.71
C LEU A 122 10.99 15.59 -5.31
N ALA A 123 10.11 14.65 -4.92
CA ALA A 123 8.74 14.57 -5.44
C ALA A 123 7.94 15.85 -5.12
N LEU A 124 7.98 16.31 -3.87
CA LEU A 124 7.32 17.54 -3.46
C LEU A 124 7.91 18.78 -4.15
N GLY A 125 9.23 18.79 -4.39
CA GLY A 125 9.94 19.88 -5.06
C GLY A 125 9.55 20.02 -6.53
N ARG A 126 9.19 18.93 -7.20
CA ARG A 126 8.67 18.90 -8.58
C ARG A 126 7.16 19.20 -8.68
N GLY A 127 6.50 19.46 -7.57
CA GLY A 127 5.10 19.89 -7.55
C GLY A 127 4.09 18.78 -7.39
N HIS A 128 4.51 17.52 -7.19
CA HIS A 128 3.59 16.41 -6.94
C HIS A 128 3.02 16.44 -5.53
N ASP A 129 1.83 15.93 -5.35
CA ASP A 129 1.33 15.50 -4.06
C ASP A 129 2.04 14.22 -3.64
N VAL A 130 2.31 14.07 -2.36
CA VAL A 130 3.06 12.91 -1.84
C VAL A 130 2.25 12.19 -0.77
N LEU A 131 2.04 10.90 -0.98
CA LEU A 131 1.41 9.98 -0.04
C LEU A 131 2.44 8.98 0.48
N VAL A 132 2.62 8.91 1.80
CA VAL A 132 3.54 7.96 2.43
C VAL A 132 2.76 6.97 3.29
N LEU A 133 2.89 5.67 3.01
CA LEU A 133 2.33 4.62 3.86
C LEU A 133 3.35 4.27 4.95
N THR A 134 2.98 4.36 6.22
CA THR A 134 3.89 4.13 7.34
C THR A 134 3.19 3.50 8.53
N ASN A 135 3.93 2.74 9.34
CA ASN A 135 3.45 2.30 10.65
C ASN A 135 3.58 3.38 11.74
N ALA A 136 4.07 4.57 11.40
CA ALA A 136 4.24 5.74 12.25
C ALA A 136 5.09 5.52 13.53
N MET A 137 5.84 4.43 13.61
CA MET A 137 6.61 4.07 14.80
C MET A 137 8.00 4.74 14.83
N LYS A 138 8.93 4.16 15.58
CA LYS A 138 10.28 4.68 15.79
C LYS A 138 11.04 5.07 14.52
N PRO A 139 10.98 4.33 13.38
CA PRO A 139 11.64 4.77 12.15
C PRO A 139 11.19 6.16 11.70
N MET A 140 9.88 6.40 11.57
CA MET A 140 9.34 7.72 11.20
C MET A 140 9.72 8.80 12.23
N ARG A 141 9.61 8.50 13.53
CA ARG A 141 9.88 9.47 14.60
C ARG A 141 11.31 9.99 14.62
N ARG A 142 12.28 9.28 14.05
CA ARG A 142 13.66 9.75 13.87
C ARG A 142 13.77 10.91 12.89
N HIS A 143 12.78 11.07 12.03
CA HIS A 143 12.74 12.11 10.99
C HIS A 143 11.81 13.27 11.33
N GLN A 144 11.32 13.39 12.58
CA GLN A 144 10.36 14.42 12.99
C GLN A 144 10.77 15.84 12.59
N ALA A 145 12.02 16.24 12.84
CA ALA A 145 12.50 17.57 12.48
C ALA A 145 12.47 17.83 10.97
N ALA A 146 12.89 16.85 10.16
CA ALA A 146 12.90 16.96 8.71
C ALA A 146 11.46 16.93 8.14
N LEU A 147 10.58 16.10 8.69
CA LEU A 147 9.16 16.07 8.32
C LEU A 147 8.48 17.42 8.59
N LEU A 148 8.75 18.06 9.73
CA LEU A 148 8.23 19.41 10.03
C LEU A 148 8.72 20.46 9.03
N VAL A 149 9.96 20.36 8.53
CA VAL A 149 10.45 21.22 7.46
C VAL A 149 9.66 21.02 6.18
N LEU A 150 9.48 19.78 5.73
CA LEU A 150 8.69 19.46 4.54
C LEU A 150 7.24 19.93 4.68
N ARG A 151 6.60 19.66 5.83
CA ARG A 151 5.24 20.11 6.10
C ARG A 151 5.10 21.64 6.02
N ARG A 152 6.02 22.39 6.63
CA ARG A 152 5.99 23.86 6.56
C ARG A 152 6.14 24.39 5.14
N LYS A 153 6.97 23.72 4.32
CA LYS A 153 7.25 24.15 2.95
C LYS A 153 6.14 23.76 1.97
N HIS A 154 5.54 22.58 2.15
CA HIS A 154 4.66 21.98 1.13
C HIS A 154 3.20 21.82 1.61
N GLY A 155 2.92 22.02 2.89
CA GLY A 155 1.57 22.03 3.45
C GLY A 155 0.84 20.70 3.28
N ALA A 156 -0.38 20.76 2.76
CA ALA A 156 -1.27 19.60 2.59
C ALA A 156 -0.82 18.63 1.48
N ARG A 157 0.15 19.02 0.64
CA ARG A 157 0.70 18.11 -0.39
C ARG A 157 1.49 16.94 0.15
N LEU A 158 1.84 16.92 1.44
CA LEU A 158 2.44 15.77 2.11
C LEU A 158 1.40 15.11 3.02
N THR A 159 0.91 13.95 2.62
CA THR A 159 -0.01 13.12 3.40
C THR A 159 0.71 11.89 3.95
N LEU A 160 0.55 11.64 5.26
CA LEU A 160 1.02 10.41 5.91
C LEU A 160 -0.20 9.51 6.17
N ARG A 161 -0.25 8.33 5.53
CA ARG A 161 -1.28 7.32 5.79
C ARG A 161 -0.73 6.31 6.78
N VAL A 162 -1.26 6.36 8.00
CA VAL A 162 -0.79 5.52 9.11
C VAL A 162 -1.53 4.18 9.08
N SER A 163 -0.77 3.11 9.08
CA SER A 163 -1.32 1.76 9.17
C SER A 163 -1.71 1.44 10.61
N LEU A 164 -2.98 1.48 10.91
CA LEU A 164 -3.58 1.13 12.20
C LEU A 164 -4.71 0.13 11.95
N ASP A 165 -4.40 -1.17 11.93
CA ASP A 165 -5.29 -2.21 11.41
C ASP A 165 -6.64 -2.31 12.12
N HIS A 166 -6.73 -1.91 13.38
CA HIS A 166 -7.99 -1.89 14.12
C HIS A 166 -8.00 -0.78 15.16
N TYR A 167 -9.17 -0.33 15.56
CA TYR A 167 -9.36 0.70 16.60
C TYR A 167 -9.20 0.15 18.03
N THR A 168 -8.96 -1.15 18.21
CA THR A 168 -8.65 -1.77 19.52
C THR A 168 -7.24 -2.35 19.53
N GLN A 169 -6.55 -2.18 20.66
CA GLN A 169 -5.19 -2.69 20.84
C GLN A 169 -5.04 -4.20 20.64
N PRO A 170 -5.91 -5.08 21.22
CA PRO A 170 -5.71 -6.53 21.09
C PRO A 170 -5.72 -7.01 19.66
N ILE A 171 -6.64 -6.51 18.83
CA ILE A 171 -6.78 -6.90 17.42
C ILE A 171 -5.62 -6.34 16.59
N HIS A 172 -5.28 -5.07 16.79
CA HIS A 172 -4.12 -4.48 16.12
C HIS A 172 -2.82 -5.25 16.43
N GLU A 173 -2.59 -5.58 17.71
CA GLU A 173 -1.38 -6.29 18.12
C GLU A 173 -1.37 -7.77 17.71
N ALA A 174 -2.53 -8.41 17.56
CA ALA A 174 -2.63 -9.75 17.00
C ALA A 174 -2.14 -9.80 15.55
N GLU A 175 -2.38 -8.74 14.77
CA GLU A 175 -1.91 -8.63 13.39
C GLU A 175 -0.46 -8.16 13.30
N ARG A 176 -0.10 -7.10 14.03
CA ARG A 176 1.20 -6.40 13.88
C ARG A 176 2.26 -6.80 14.90
N GLY A 177 1.90 -7.68 15.82
CA GLY A 177 2.75 -8.13 16.90
C GLY A 177 2.64 -7.27 18.17
N ALA A 178 2.87 -7.93 19.31
CA ALA A 178 2.77 -7.33 20.63
C ALA A 178 3.56 -6.02 20.76
N ARG A 179 3.01 -5.05 21.48
CA ARG A 179 3.59 -3.70 21.72
C ARG A 179 3.71 -2.85 20.46
N SER A 180 2.89 -3.11 19.40
CA SER A 180 2.81 -2.24 18.21
C SER A 180 1.85 -1.08 18.39
N TRP A 181 0.81 -1.26 19.20
CA TRP A 181 -0.27 -0.30 19.39
C TRP A 181 0.21 1.07 19.88
N VAL A 182 0.81 1.11 21.07
CA VAL A 182 1.21 2.38 21.70
C VAL A 182 2.16 3.19 20.80
N PRO A 183 3.25 2.61 20.22
CA PRO A 183 4.12 3.40 19.36
C PRO A 183 3.46 3.89 18.07
N ALA A 184 2.53 3.13 17.48
CA ALA A 184 1.80 3.56 16.28
C ALA A 184 0.84 4.71 16.60
N LEU A 185 0.08 4.57 17.69
CA LEU A 185 -0.85 5.60 18.15
C LEU A 185 -0.12 6.90 18.55
N ASP A 186 1.03 6.80 19.25
CA ASP A 186 1.86 7.96 19.58
C ASP A 186 2.38 8.67 18.34
N GLY A 187 2.74 7.92 17.29
CA GLY A 187 3.13 8.48 16.00
C GLY A 187 1.98 9.22 15.32
N LEU A 188 0.80 8.62 15.29
CA LEU A 188 -0.41 9.22 14.73
C LEU A 188 -0.83 10.50 15.49
N LYS A 189 -0.81 10.46 16.82
CA LYS A 189 -1.06 11.63 17.68
C LYS A 189 -0.06 12.75 17.40
N TRP A 190 1.22 12.42 17.26
CA TRP A 190 2.24 13.41 16.95
C TRP A 190 1.99 14.07 15.59
N LEU A 191 1.65 13.29 14.56
CA LEU A 191 1.31 13.81 13.23
C LEU A 191 0.09 14.76 13.31
N SER A 192 -0.98 14.34 14.00
CA SER A 192 -2.19 15.14 14.19
C SER A 192 -1.87 16.46 14.92
N ALA A 193 -1.19 16.40 16.06
CA ALA A 193 -0.86 17.56 16.88
C ALA A 193 0.05 18.58 16.15
N ASN A 194 0.83 18.11 15.16
CA ASN A 194 1.68 18.98 14.33
C ASN A 194 1.01 19.39 13.01
N GLY A 195 -0.28 19.08 12.83
CA GLY A 195 -1.11 19.54 11.70
C GLY A 195 -0.68 18.98 10.35
N PHE A 196 -0.16 17.76 10.28
CA PHE A 196 0.04 17.06 9.02
C PHE A 196 -1.28 16.70 8.36
N SER A 197 -1.30 16.61 7.03
CA SER A 197 -2.34 15.88 6.32
C SER A 197 -2.18 14.40 6.65
N ILE A 198 -3.17 13.80 7.32
CA ILE A 198 -3.12 12.42 7.79
C ILE A 198 -4.31 11.62 7.27
N ALA A 199 -4.06 10.34 7.05
CA ALA A 199 -5.07 9.32 6.81
C ALA A 199 -4.72 8.08 7.63
N VAL A 200 -5.68 7.20 7.83
CA VAL A 200 -5.49 5.90 8.48
C VAL A 200 -5.88 4.79 7.51
N ALA A 201 -5.04 3.78 7.42
CA ALA A 201 -5.35 2.52 6.79
C ALA A 201 -5.68 1.50 7.88
N GLY A 202 -6.95 1.14 7.96
CA GLY A 202 -7.48 0.11 8.82
C GLY A 202 -7.87 -1.14 8.05
N ARG A 203 -8.37 -2.14 8.75
CA ARG A 203 -8.88 -3.39 8.17
C ARG A 203 -10.25 -3.70 8.71
N HIS A 204 -10.97 -4.50 7.95
CA HIS A 204 -12.34 -4.93 8.25
C HIS A 204 -12.31 -6.34 8.84
N LEU A 205 -12.91 -6.53 10.01
CA LEU A 205 -13.20 -7.86 10.52
C LEU A 205 -14.35 -8.49 9.74
N GLY A 206 -14.27 -9.79 9.47
CA GLY A 206 -15.27 -10.47 8.63
C GLY A 206 -16.71 -10.46 9.19
N HIS A 207 -16.87 -10.22 10.50
CA HIS A 207 -18.17 -10.14 11.18
C HIS A 207 -18.58 -8.72 11.57
N GLU A 208 -17.78 -7.72 11.27
CA GLU A 208 -18.02 -6.31 11.60
C GLU A 208 -18.52 -5.55 10.37
N SER A 209 -19.50 -4.70 10.53
CA SER A 209 -19.94 -3.84 9.44
C SER A 209 -18.98 -2.67 9.23
N ASP A 210 -18.94 -2.11 8.01
CA ASP A 210 -18.19 -0.87 7.71
C ASP A 210 -18.58 0.27 8.65
N ALA A 211 -19.87 0.39 8.96
CA ALA A 211 -20.38 1.43 9.87
C ALA A 211 -19.88 1.21 11.31
N ASP A 212 -19.87 -0.02 11.83
CA ASP A 212 -19.39 -0.30 13.18
C ASP A 212 -17.87 -0.06 13.29
N ALA A 213 -17.10 -0.47 12.29
CA ALA A 213 -15.67 -0.20 12.23
C ALA A 213 -15.41 1.31 12.24
N ARG A 214 -16.08 2.09 11.37
CA ARG A 214 -15.94 3.56 11.33
C ARG A 214 -16.33 4.20 12.65
N ALA A 215 -17.42 3.78 13.27
CA ALA A 215 -17.82 4.27 14.60
C ALA A 215 -16.76 3.93 15.67
N GLY A 216 -16.11 2.78 15.57
CA GLY A 216 -14.98 2.40 16.44
C GLY A 216 -13.78 3.32 16.28
N TYR A 217 -13.38 3.59 15.03
CA TYR A 217 -12.30 4.55 14.73
C TYR A 217 -12.67 5.99 15.13
N ALA A 218 -13.91 6.42 14.91
CA ALA A 218 -14.37 7.75 15.33
C ALA A 218 -14.20 7.97 16.84
N ARG A 219 -14.60 6.99 17.66
CA ARG A 219 -14.35 7.03 19.12
C ARG A 219 -12.86 7.10 19.44
N LEU A 220 -12.04 6.25 18.83
CA LEU A 220 -10.59 6.28 19.03
C LEU A 220 -10.00 7.65 18.69
N PHE A 221 -10.40 8.24 17.57
CA PHE A 221 -9.88 9.54 17.14
C PHE A 221 -10.30 10.65 18.11
N ALA A 222 -11.56 10.64 18.55
CA ALA A 222 -12.06 11.60 19.54
C ALA A 222 -11.31 11.48 20.89
N ASP A 223 -11.16 10.26 21.42
CA ASP A 223 -10.49 9.99 22.71
C ASP A 223 -9.03 10.43 22.73
N HIS A 224 -8.39 10.47 21.57
CA HIS A 224 -6.97 10.84 21.42
C HIS A 224 -6.71 12.18 20.76
N GLY A 225 -7.74 12.96 20.45
CA GLY A 225 -7.63 14.28 19.81
C GLY A 225 -7.00 14.19 18.40
N ILE A 226 -7.30 13.14 17.66
CA ILE A 226 -6.82 12.94 16.29
C ILE A 226 -7.82 13.57 15.33
N ALA A 227 -7.34 14.52 14.52
CA ALA A 227 -8.17 15.29 13.59
C ALA A 227 -8.44 14.52 12.28
N ILE A 228 -9.18 13.42 12.36
CA ILE A 228 -9.65 12.62 11.23
C ILE A 228 -11.16 12.44 11.34
N ASP A 229 -11.88 12.72 10.25
CA ASP A 229 -13.25 12.30 10.07
C ASP A 229 -13.26 10.82 9.64
N ALA A 230 -13.85 9.95 10.45
CA ALA A 230 -13.89 8.52 10.15
C ALA A 230 -14.89 8.17 9.03
N ASP A 231 -15.82 9.05 8.70
CA ASP A 231 -16.76 8.87 7.58
C ASP A 231 -16.14 9.29 6.24
N ASP A 232 -15.09 10.10 6.26
CA ASP A 232 -14.31 10.42 5.06
C ASP A 232 -13.48 9.20 4.62
N ARG A 233 -13.93 8.56 3.52
CA ARG A 233 -13.30 7.35 2.98
C ARG A 233 -11.87 7.56 2.46
N ALA A 234 -11.49 8.79 2.14
CA ALA A 234 -10.12 9.13 1.78
C ALA A 234 -9.21 9.25 3.02
N ARG A 235 -9.78 9.57 4.18
CA ARG A 235 -9.05 9.72 5.44
C ARG A 235 -9.04 8.46 6.30
N LEU A 236 -10.11 7.66 6.27
CA LEU A 236 -10.14 6.33 6.86
C LEU A 236 -10.44 5.31 5.77
N VAL A 237 -9.37 4.65 5.29
CA VAL A 237 -9.46 3.57 4.30
C VAL A 237 -9.52 2.24 5.04
N LEU A 238 -10.60 1.49 4.87
CA LEU A 238 -10.74 0.14 5.42
C LEU A 238 -10.47 -0.88 4.31
N PHE A 239 -9.38 -1.63 4.44
CA PHE A 239 -8.97 -2.63 3.46
C PHE A 239 -9.61 -3.98 3.72
N PRO A 240 -10.04 -4.69 2.67
CA PRO A 240 -10.51 -6.06 2.78
C PRO A 240 -9.37 -7.03 3.13
N GLU A 241 -9.74 -8.27 3.43
CA GLU A 241 -8.78 -9.36 3.60
C GLU A 241 -7.95 -9.60 2.32
N MET A 242 -6.67 -9.91 2.50
CA MET A 242 -5.67 -9.98 1.43
C MET A 242 -5.02 -11.37 1.26
N ASP A 243 -5.57 -12.45 1.82
CA ASP A 243 -5.00 -13.79 1.67
C ASP A 243 -5.13 -14.30 0.23
N ALA A 244 -4.01 -14.30 -0.51
CA ALA A 244 -3.96 -14.81 -1.88
C ALA A 244 -4.15 -16.32 -2.01
N ARG A 245 -4.06 -17.07 -0.90
CA ARG A 245 -4.23 -18.55 -0.87
C ARG A 245 -5.68 -18.98 -0.66
N ALA A 246 -6.53 -18.05 -0.23
CA ALA A 246 -7.95 -18.31 -0.03
C ALA A 246 -8.71 -18.22 -1.36
N ASP A 247 -9.69 -19.09 -1.57
CA ASP A 247 -10.48 -19.12 -2.81
C ASP A 247 -11.26 -17.81 -3.01
N VAL A 248 -11.29 -17.36 -4.25
CA VAL A 248 -12.04 -16.20 -4.69
C VAL A 248 -12.49 -16.37 -6.14
N ALA A 249 -13.58 -15.73 -6.53
CA ALA A 249 -14.05 -15.75 -7.90
C ALA A 249 -13.03 -15.11 -8.85
N GLU A 250 -12.81 -15.69 -10.02
CA GLU A 250 -12.06 -15.07 -11.10
C GLU A 250 -12.93 -14.01 -11.80
N ILE A 251 -12.31 -12.97 -12.31
CA ILE A 251 -13.01 -11.87 -12.94
C ILE A 251 -13.02 -12.07 -14.45
N THR A 252 -14.21 -12.22 -15.00
CA THR A 252 -14.44 -12.32 -16.44
C THR A 252 -14.85 -10.97 -17.03
N THR A 253 -14.81 -10.83 -18.35
CA THR A 253 -15.30 -9.62 -19.04
C THR A 253 -16.77 -9.34 -18.75
N ALA A 254 -17.58 -10.36 -18.46
CA ALA A 254 -19.00 -10.20 -18.10
C ALA A 254 -19.19 -9.55 -16.72
N CYS A 255 -18.20 -9.68 -15.81
CA CYS A 255 -18.29 -9.13 -14.46
C CYS A 255 -18.48 -7.61 -14.45
N TRP A 256 -17.96 -6.89 -15.43
CA TRP A 256 -18.15 -5.45 -15.52
C TRP A 256 -19.62 -5.03 -15.54
N GLY A 257 -20.41 -5.71 -16.40
CA GLY A 257 -21.86 -5.44 -16.46
C GLY A 257 -22.62 -5.96 -15.23
N ILE A 258 -22.22 -7.13 -14.68
CA ILE A 258 -22.87 -7.74 -13.52
C ILE A 258 -22.68 -6.87 -12.27
N LEU A 259 -21.47 -6.32 -12.08
CA LEU A 259 -21.12 -5.53 -10.90
C LEU A 259 -21.40 -4.02 -11.07
N GLY A 260 -21.79 -3.60 -12.27
CA GLY A 260 -21.97 -2.17 -12.58
C GLY A 260 -20.69 -1.35 -12.46
N MET A 261 -19.53 -1.97 -12.69
CA MET A 261 -18.20 -1.36 -12.60
C MET A 261 -17.59 -1.14 -13.98
N SER A 262 -16.66 -0.20 -14.06
CA SER A 262 -15.82 0.01 -15.25
C SER A 262 -14.40 -0.50 -14.99
N PRO A 263 -13.70 -1.09 -16.00
CA PRO A 263 -12.26 -1.34 -15.88
C PRO A 263 -11.45 -0.09 -15.50
N ARG A 264 -11.99 1.11 -15.81
CA ARG A 264 -11.37 2.41 -15.49
C ARG A 264 -11.33 2.70 -13.99
N ASP A 265 -12.21 2.07 -13.21
CA ASP A 265 -12.31 2.27 -11.77
C ASP A 265 -11.29 1.41 -11.01
N VAL A 266 -10.59 0.50 -11.70
CA VAL A 266 -9.58 -0.37 -11.10
C VAL A 266 -8.22 0.34 -11.07
N MET A 267 -7.56 0.31 -9.93
CA MET A 267 -6.34 1.06 -9.64
C MET A 267 -5.26 0.98 -10.75
N CYS A 268 -5.05 -0.20 -11.36
CA CYS A 268 -4.06 -0.36 -12.42
C CYS A 268 -4.42 0.31 -13.75
N ALA A 269 -5.60 0.92 -13.88
CA ALA A 269 -5.93 1.81 -15.01
C ALA A 269 -5.12 3.11 -14.97
N THR A 270 -4.80 3.60 -13.76
CA THR A 270 -4.21 4.94 -13.56
C THR A 270 -2.98 4.94 -12.66
N SER A 271 -2.49 3.78 -12.22
CA SER A 271 -1.31 3.72 -11.36
C SER A 271 -0.33 2.62 -11.76
N ARG A 272 0.94 2.83 -11.40
CA ARG A 272 2.04 1.86 -11.52
C ARG A 272 2.90 1.91 -10.27
N MET A 273 3.74 0.88 -10.07
CA MET A 273 4.72 0.89 -8.98
C MET A 273 6.12 0.57 -9.48
N VAL A 274 7.10 1.30 -8.96
CA VAL A 274 8.52 1.03 -9.15
C VAL A 274 9.02 0.14 -8.01
N VAL A 275 9.72 -0.92 -8.36
CA VAL A 275 10.38 -1.86 -7.44
C VAL A 275 11.82 -2.09 -7.85
N HIS A 276 12.71 -2.40 -6.90
CA HIS A 276 14.05 -2.89 -7.22
C HIS A 276 14.26 -4.25 -6.56
N ARG A 277 14.25 -5.31 -7.36
CA ARG A 277 14.48 -6.68 -6.87
C ARG A 277 15.97 -6.91 -6.63
N ARG A 278 16.31 -7.64 -5.59
CA ARG A 278 17.68 -7.82 -5.10
C ARG A 278 18.70 -8.27 -6.16
N HIS A 279 18.27 -9.05 -7.13
CA HIS A 279 19.17 -9.62 -8.14
C HIS A 279 19.07 -8.94 -9.52
N GLU A 280 18.28 -7.87 -9.60
CA GLU A 280 18.15 -7.09 -10.83
C GLU A 280 19.15 -5.92 -10.84
N PRO A 281 19.68 -5.57 -12.01
CA PRO A 281 20.67 -4.50 -12.13
C PRO A 281 20.08 -3.10 -11.97
N ALA A 282 18.75 -2.96 -12.09
CA ALA A 282 18.04 -1.68 -12.01
C ALA A 282 16.59 -1.87 -11.56
N ALA A 283 15.98 -0.80 -11.07
CA ALA A 283 14.57 -0.75 -10.73
C ALA A 283 13.69 -0.94 -11.98
N ARG A 284 12.53 -1.57 -11.77
CA ARG A 284 11.54 -1.92 -12.79
C ARG A 284 10.16 -1.43 -12.42
N VAL A 285 9.28 -1.32 -13.41
CA VAL A 285 7.89 -0.94 -13.24
C VAL A 285 7.02 -2.19 -13.19
N VAL A 286 6.17 -2.28 -12.19
CA VAL A 286 5.17 -3.36 -12.04
C VAL A 286 3.76 -2.78 -12.06
N ALA A 287 2.80 -3.63 -12.44
CA ALA A 287 1.41 -3.22 -12.66
C ALA A 287 0.69 -2.77 -11.38
N CYS A 288 1.09 -3.26 -10.21
CA CYS A 288 0.28 -3.13 -9.00
C CYS A 288 1.14 -3.07 -7.72
N THR A 289 0.69 -2.29 -6.74
CA THR A 289 1.31 -2.20 -5.41
C THR A 289 1.22 -3.50 -4.61
N LEU A 290 0.26 -4.36 -4.93
CA LEU A 290 -0.04 -5.58 -4.18
C LEU A 290 0.66 -6.83 -4.72
N ILE A 291 1.30 -6.74 -5.90
CA ILE A 291 1.86 -7.89 -6.62
C ILE A 291 3.31 -7.60 -7.05
N PRO A 292 4.21 -7.30 -6.09
CA PRO A 292 5.57 -6.88 -6.45
C PRO A 292 6.49 -8.02 -6.89
N TYR A 293 6.13 -9.27 -6.59
CA TYR A 293 6.99 -10.43 -6.79
C TYR A 293 6.66 -11.27 -8.02
N ASP A 294 5.42 -11.18 -8.51
CA ASP A 294 4.99 -11.96 -9.66
C ASP A 294 5.52 -11.34 -10.96
N SER A 295 6.37 -12.10 -11.66
CA SER A 295 6.98 -11.69 -12.92
C SER A 295 5.97 -11.47 -14.05
N GLY A 296 4.78 -12.07 -13.98
CA GLY A 296 3.68 -11.83 -14.92
C GLY A 296 3.12 -10.41 -14.87
N PHE A 297 3.43 -9.66 -13.80
CA PHE A 297 3.03 -8.26 -13.63
C PHE A 297 4.21 -7.28 -13.77
N ASP A 298 5.38 -7.75 -14.19
CA ASP A 298 6.51 -6.90 -14.56
C ASP A 298 6.25 -6.28 -15.95
N LEU A 299 6.29 -4.96 -16.03
CA LEU A 299 5.90 -4.22 -17.23
C LEU A 299 7.11 -3.59 -17.95
N GLY A 300 8.32 -3.78 -17.45
CA GLY A 300 9.50 -3.24 -18.09
C GLY A 300 10.35 -2.33 -17.19
N SER A 301 11.29 -1.65 -17.80
CA SER A 301 12.26 -0.80 -17.10
C SER A 301 11.95 0.69 -17.17
N THR A 302 10.98 1.09 -17.97
CA THR A 302 10.57 2.49 -18.17
C THR A 302 9.07 2.67 -17.96
N LEU A 303 8.63 3.89 -17.72
CA LEU A 303 7.20 4.22 -17.66
C LEU A 303 6.52 4.05 -19.01
N GLY A 304 7.25 4.28 -20.12
CA GLY A 304 6.76 4.04 -21.47
C GLY A 304 6.39 2.58 -21.70
N ASP A 305 7.26 1.63 -21.29
CA ASP A 305 6.98 0.19 -21.37
C ASP A 305 5.73 -0.19 -20.59
N ALA A 306 5.43 0.53 -19.52
CA ALA A 306 4.36 0.22 -18.60
C ALA A 306 2.98 0.76 -19.01
N THR A 307 2.84 1.39 -20.17
CA THR A 307 1.55 1.90 -20.69
C THR A 307 0.69 0.82 -21.35
N VAL A 308 0.71 -0.38 -20.81
CA VAL A 308 0.05 -1.58 -21.37
C VAL A 308 -1.16 -2.01 -20.55
N THR A 309 -2.04 -2.79 -21.18
CA THR A 309 -3.17 -3.44 -20.55
C THR A 309 -2.73 -4.50 -19.56
N VAL A 310 -3.38 -4.57 -18.40
CA VAL A 310 -3.12 -5.54 -17.32
C VAL A 310 -4.25 -6.58 -17.27
N ALA A 311 -3.88 -7.86 -17.31
CA ALA A 311 -4.83 -8.95 -17.08
C ALA A 311 -5.10 -9.13 -15.58
N LEU A 312 -6.37 -9.41 -15.21
CA LEU A 312 -6.74 -9.62 -13.82
C LEU A 312 -6.53 -11.09 -13.40
N ASN A 313 -5.30 -11.59 -13.56
CA ASN A 313 -4.94 -12.99 -13.31
C ASN A 313 -4.22 -13.21 -11.96
N HIS A 314 -4.60 -12.44 -10.93
CA HIS A 314 -4.11 -12.65 -9.57
C HIS A 314 -5.27 -12.53 -8.58
N PRO A 315 -5.33 -13.34 -7.48
CA PRO A 315 -6.40 -13.28 -6.49
C PRO A 315 -6.62 -11.89 -5.89
N HIS A 316 -5.56 -11.10 -5.74
CA HIS A 316 -5.66 -9.73 -5.23
C HIS A 316 -6.43 -8.81 -6.19
N CYS A 317 -6.36 -9.03 -7.51
CA CYS A 317 -7.14 -8.25 -8.47
C CYS A 317 -8.65 -8.40 -8.20
N ALA A 318 -9.08 -9.64 -7.94
CA ALA A 318 -10.47 -9.92 -7.61
C ALA A 318 -10.83 -9.41 -6.20
N ARG A 319 -10.10 -9.85 -5.20
CA ARG A 319 -10.44 -9.67 -3.79
C ARG A 319 -10.34 -8.20 -3.33
N PHE A 320 -9.31 -7.50 -3.75
CA PHE A 320 -9.06 -6.13 -3.31
C PHE A 320 -9.76 -5.10 -4.19
N CYS A 321 -9.45 -5.10 -5.50
CA CYS A 321 -9.92 -4.04 -6.40
C CYS A 321 -11.36 -4.24 -6.84
N VAL A 322 -11.72 -5.43 -7.38
CA VAL A 322 -13.02 -5.60 -8.04
C VAL A 322 -14.13 -5.92 -7.05
N LEU A 323 -13.97 -6.95 -6.22
CA LEU A 323 -15.00 -7.36 -5.25
C LEU A 323 -14.92 -6.57 -3.95
N GLY A 324 -13.72 -6.17 -3.54
CA GLY A 324 -13.50 -5.39 -2.34
C GLY A 324 -13.68 -3.88 -2.52
N GLY A 325 -13.72 -3.39 -3.76
CA GLY A 325 -13.91 -1.96 -4.06
C GLY A 325 -12.84 -1.04 -3.45
N ALA A 326 -11.64 -1.57 -3.19
CA ALA A 326 -10.58 -0.82 -2.51
C ALA A 326 -9.54 -0.28 -3.50
N SER A 327 -8.88 0.81 -3.11
CA SER A 327 -7.75 1.41 -3.83
C SER A 327 -6.64 1.76 -2.86
N CYS A 328 -5.38 1.63 -3.30
CA CYS A 328 -4.22 2.13 -2.55
C CYS A 328 -3.97 3.63 -2.80
N SER A 329 -4.36 4.14 -3.98
CA SER A 329 -4.30 5.56 -4.34
C SER A 329 -5.43 6.37 -3.71
N SER A 330 -5.29 7.69 -3.72
CA SER A 330 -6.28 8.64 -3.17
C SER A 330 -7.48 8.80 -4.07
#